data_9026c9bb451776c1fcb881a6c276bfa9
#
_entry.id   9026c9bb451776c1fcb881a6c276bfa9
#
_cell.length_a   1.000
_cell.length_b   1.000
_cell.length_c   1.000
_cell.angle_alpha   90.00
_cell.angle_beta   90.00
_cell.angle_gamma   90.00
#
_symmetry.space_group_name_H-M   'P 1'
#
loop_
_entity.id
_entity.type
_entity.pdbx_description
1 polymer ?
#
loop_
_entity_poly.entity_id
_entity_poly.type
_entity_poly.pdbx_seq_one_letter_code
_entity_poly.pdbx_strand_id
1 'polypeptide(L)'
;MKKIVKSIFMAALSMMVCTSCESYFDSVPSNVVSLDAVFSNRGLALQWLSNTYSYLPDETSQNYTGGDDETKGIWTPACLEAKLPWDQCNSNHINLGTLYPSTGYVENMWKSYYKGIQKANIYMANIDRCTAMEEYERLWSKAEARALRSIYYYNLFKLYGPFVIIGDEVFDVEGDVEAMMRERSSVDECVDYMVGEFDAILSEGRLKSHFGEDG
;
A
#
# COMPACT_ATOMS: atom_id res chain seq x y z
N MET A 1 66.07 0.54 31.14
CA MET A 1 64.82 0.03 31.68
C MET A 1 63.65 1.02 31.54
N LYS A 2 63.75 2.29 31.93
CA LYS A 2 62.61 3.26 31.86
C LYS A 2 62.07 3.53 30.44
N LYS A 3 62.87 3.44 29.38
CA LYS A 3 62.42 3.66 27.98
C LYS A 3 61.64 2.44 27.45
N ILE A 4 62.01 1.20 27.81
CA ILE A 4 61.35 -0.03 27.38
C ILE A 4 59.95 -0.15 28.03
N VAL A 5 59.87 0.21 29.33
CA VAL A 5 58.58 0.20 30.06
C VAL A 5 57.60 1.24 29.46
N LYS A 6 58.07 2.42 29.05
CA LYS A 6 57.21 3.42 28.35
C LYS A 6 56.74 2.95 26.99
N SER A 7 57.58 2.24 26.21
CA SER A 7 57.18 1.68 24.92
C SER A 7 56.17 0.58 25.06
N ILE A 8 56.30 -0.29 26.06
CA ILE A 8 55.32 -1.37 26.33
C ILE A 8 53.98 -0.77 26.80
N PHE A 9 54.01 0.28 27.63
CA PHE A 9 52.80 0.94 28.10
C PHE A 9 52.04 1.66 26.95
N MET A 10 52.79 2.27 26.01
CA MET A 10 52.23 2.95 24.86
C MET A 10 51.64 1.94 23.83
N ALA A 11 52.26 0.78 23.65
CA ALA A 11 51.77 -0.29 22.82
C ALA A 11 50.50 -0.95 23.42
N ALA A 12 50.45 -1.13 24.75
CA ALA A 12 49.26 -1.66 25.43
C ALA A 12 48.08 -0.67 25.40
N LEU A 13 48.32 0.63 25.48
CA LEU A 13 47.28 1.66 25.36
C LEU A 13 46.74 1.77 23.95
N SER A 14 47.56 1.52 22.92
CA SER A 14 47.15 1.48 21.50
C SER A 14 46.30 0.29 21.17
N MET A 15 46.43 -0.87 21.84
CA MET A 15 45.59 -2.06 21.63
C MET A 15 44.21 -1.93 22.28
N MET A 16 44.01 -1.07 23.27
CA MET A 16 42.69 -0.88 23.89
C MET A 16 41.73 0.00 23.06
N VAL A 17 42.20 0.65 22.01
CA VAL A 17 41.35 1.53 21.17
C VAL A 17 40.70 0.79 20.01
N CYS A 18 41.04 -0.49 19.75
CA CYS A 18 40.52 -1.29 18.64
C CYS A 18 39.30 -2.14 19.00
N THR A 19 38.78 -2.08 20.22
CA THR A 19 37.45 -2.67 20.52
C THR A 19 36.38 -1.64 20.24
N SER A 20 36.29 -1.23 18.99
CA SER A 20 35.21 -0.37 18.50
C SER A 20 33.95 -1.21 18.33
N CYS A 21 32.89 -0.75 18.92
CA CYS A 21 31.53 -1.27 18.92
C CYS A 21 31.07 -1.76 17.55
N GLU A 22 31.11 -3.05 17.26
CA GLU A 22 30.39 -3.62 16.12
C GLU A 22 28.86 -3.48 16.28
N SER A 23 28.38 -3.46 17.53
CA SER A 23 26.94 -3.35 17.79
C SER A 23 26.31 -1.97 17.61
N TYR A 24 27.12 -0.92 17.33
CA TYR A 24 26.56 0.42 17.11
C TYR A 24 25.87 0.56 15.74
N PHE A 25 26.28 -0.22 14.76
CA PHE A 25 25.68 -0.21 13.41
C PHE A 25 24.52 -1.20 13.24
N ASP A 26 24.33 -2.12 14.19
CA ASP A 26 23.20 -3.06 14.20
C ASP A 26 21.93 -2.48 14.83
N SER A 27 21.95 -1.25 15.30
CA SER A 27 20.73 -0.55 15.72
C SER A 27 19.91 -0.19 14.47
N VAL A 28 18.92 -1.01 14.15
CA VAL A 28 17.85 -0.63 13.24
C VAL A 28 17.35 0.75 13.69
N PRO A 29 17.27 1.76 12.79
CA PRO A 29 16.78 3.07 13.16
C PRO A 29 15.47 2.92 13.93
N SER A 30 15.41 3.41 15.15
CA SER A 30 14.28 3.25 16.09
C SER A 30 12.95 3.82 15.57
N ASN A 31 12.94 4.40 14.38
CA ASN A 31 11.78 5.01 13.72
C ASN A 31 11.07 4.08 12.72
N VAL A 32 11.65 2.91 12.41
CA VAL A 32 10.99 1.93 11.53
C VAL A 32 10.24 0.93 12.39
N VAL A 33 8.92 1.07 12.44
CA VAL A 33 8.06 0.10 13.13
C VAL A 33 8.04 -1.19 12.32
N SER A 34 8.55 -2.29 12.88
CA SER A 34 8.55 -3.59 12.19
C SER A 34 7.13 -4.12 11.99
N LEU A 35 6.91 -4.96 10.98
CA LEU A 35 5.61 -5.62 10.77
C LEU A 35 5.17 -6.43 12.00
N ASP A 36 6.12 -7.02 12.73
CA ASP A 36 5.83 -7.74 13.97
C ASP A 36 5.27 -6.81 15.06
N ALA A 37 5.83 -5.61 15.19
CA ALA A 37 5.32 -4.61 16.14
C ALA A 37 3.92 -4.10 15.71
N VAL A 38 3.69 -3.91 14.41
CA VAL A 38 2.36 -3.51 13.89
C VAL A 38 1.32 -4.56 14.23
N PHE A 39 1.55 -5.82 13.87
CA PHE A 39 0.57 -6.89 14.01
C PHE A 39 0.58 -7.60 15.37
N SER A 40 1.35 -7.12 16.34
CA SER A 40 1.20 -7.44 17.76
C SER A 40 0.34 -6.45 18.53
N ASN A 41 -0.03 -5.31 17.93
CA ASN A 41 -0.77 -4.23 18.56
C ASN A 41 -2.06 -3.93 17.79
N ARG A 42 -3.22 -3.99 18.48
CA ARG A 42 -4.54 -3.73 17.88
C ARG A 42 -4.63 -2.35 17.23
N GLY A 43 -4.15 -1.30 17.92
CA GLY A 43 -4.21 0.07 17.41
C GLY A 43 -3.40 0.25 16.13
N LEU A 44 -2.19 -0.30 16.08
CA LEU A 44 -1.32 -0.23 14.90
C LEU A 44 -1.88 -1.06 13.73
N ALA A 45 -2.45 -2.24 14.00
CA ALA A 45 -3.08 -3.05 12.97
C ALA A 45 -4.29 -2.33 12.35
N LEU A 46 -5.15 -1.71 13.15
CA LEU A 46 -6.28 -0.90 12.66
C LEU A 46 -5.82 0.36 11.92
N GLN A 47 -4.73 0.98 12.37
CA GLN A 47 -4.13 2.12 11.65
C GLN A 47 -3.59 1.70 10.28
N TRP A 48 -3.01 0.49 10.17
CA TRP A 48 -2.60 -0.07 8.87
C TRP A 48 -3.81 -0.24 7.94
N LEU A 49 -4.91 -0.80 8.45
CA LEU A 49 -6.15 -0.93 7.68
C LEU A 49 -6.70 0.44 7.25
N SER A 50 -6.75 1.41 8.17
CA SER A 50 -7.15 2.78 7.86
C SER A 50 -6.27 3.42 6.78
N ASN A 51 -4.96 3.18 6.84
CA ASN A 51 -4.04 3.63 5.79
C ASN A 51 -4.30 2.90 4.45
N THR A 52 -4.77 1.64 4.49
CA THR A 52 -5.19 0.94 3.27
C THR A 52 -6.40 1.62 2.63
N TYR A 53 -7.37 2.09 3.42
CA TYR A 53 -8.51 2.89 2.94
C TYR A 53 -8.10 4.19 2.22
N SER A 54 -6.96 4.79 2.56
CA SER A 54 -6.52 6.07 1.97
C SER A 54 -6.23 6.02 0.46
N TYR A 55 -6.17 4.82 -0.13
CA TYR A 55 -6.02 4.64 -1.58
C TYR A 55 -7.36 4.58 -2.33
N LEU A 56 -8.50 4.65 -1.62
CA LEU A 56 -9.80 4.78 -2.29
C LEU A 56 -9.89 6.14 -3.00
N PRO A 57 -10.45 6.17 -4.22
CA PRO A 57 -10.65 7.43 -4.92
C PRO A 57 -11.68 8.29 -4.19
N ASP A 58 -11.37 9.56 -3.98
CA ASP A 58 -12.33 10.55 -3.51
C ASP A 58 -13.11 11.11 -4.71
N GLU A 59 -14.17 10.43 -5.08
CA GLU A 59 -15.02 10.81 -6.22
C GLU A 59 -15.81 12.09 -5.97
N THR A 60 -15.91 12.56 -4.73
CA THR A 60 -16.64 13.78 -4.36
C THR A 60 -15.77 15.02 -4.43
N SER A 61 -14.47 14.88 -4.25
CA SER A 61 -13.51 15.98 -4.33
C SER A 61 -13.02 16.16 -5.76
N GLN A 62 -13.58 17.14 -6.42
CA GLN A 62 -13.15 17.54 -7.76
C GLN A 62 -11.85 18.34 -7.65
N ASN A 63 -10.72 17.72 -7.95
CA ASN A 63 -9.47 18.44 -7.92
C ASN A 63 -9.26 19.27 -9.20
N TYR A 64 -9.24 20.58 -9.06
CA TYR A 64 -8.90 21.49 -10.16
C TYR A 64 -7.38 21.68 -10.28
N THR A 65 -6.63 21.42 -9.24
CA THR A 65 -5.17 21.56 -9.27
C THR A 65 -4.55 20.28 -9.80
N GLY A 66 -3.74 20.37 -10.82
CA GLY A 66 -2.91 19.28 -11.32
C GLY A 66 -1.83 18.86 -10.33
N GLY A 67 -2.13 18.92 -9.02
CA GLY A 67 -1.26 18.45 -7.97
C GLY A 67 -1.29 16.93 -7.84
N ASP A 68 -0.33 16.39 -7.09
CA ASP A 68 -0.06 14.98 -6.87
C ASP A 68 -1.15 14.24 -6.06
N ASP A 69 -2.37 14.77 -5.95
CA ASP A 69 -3.46 14.12 -5.24
C ASP A 69 -4.11 13.05 -6.12
N GLU A 70 -3.56 11.87 -5.98
CA GLU A 70 -3.80 10.69 -6.80
C GLU A 70 -5.19 10.08 -6.59
N THR A 71 -5.98 10.58 -5.61
CA THR A 71 -7.23 9.93 -5.19
C THR A 71 -8.49 10.63 -5.64
N LYS A 72 -8.39 11.82 -6.25
CA LYS A 72 -9.57 12.63 -6.57
C LYS A 72 -10.25 12.21 -7.86
N GLY A 73 -11.59 12.21 -7.81
CA GLY A 73 -12.43 11.78 -8.92
C GLY A 73 -12.32 12.68 -10.15
N ILE A 74 -12.30 12.05 -11.32
CA ILE A 74 -12.25 12.75 -12.62
C ILE A 74 -13.52 12.54 -13.43
N TRP A 75 -14.43 11.66 -12.99
CA TRP A 75 -15.50 11.15 -13.83
C TRP A 75 -16.62 12.15 -14.06
N THR A 76 -17.08 12.83 -13.00
CA THR A 76 -18.19 13.81 -13.14
C THR A 76 -17.86 14.93 -14.13
N PRO A 77 -16.68 15.62 -14.03
CA PRO A 77 -16.35 16.64 -15.00
C PRO A 77 -15.77 16.09 -16.33
N ALA A 78 -15.57 14.78 -16.44
CA ALA A 78 -15.16 14.11 -17.68
C ALA A 78 -16.35 13.60 -18.52
N CYS A 79 -17.60 13.82 -18.07
CA CYS A 79 -18.81 13.45 -18.81
C CYS A 79 -19.40 14.65 -19.57
N LEU A 80 -20.50 14.39 -20.29
CA LEU A 80 -21.19 15.45 -21.04
C LEU A 80 -21.98 16.43 -20.15
N GLU A 81 -22.17 16.11 -18.88
CA GLU A 81 -23.00 16.90 -17.95
C GLU A 81 -22.23 18.08 -17.33
N ALA A 82 -20.91 17.97 -17.20
CA ALA A 82 -20.10 18.99 -16.56
C ALA A 82 -18.71 19.12 -17.22
N LYS A 83 -18.15 20.31 -17.14
CA LYS A 83 -16.76 20.59 -17.51
C LYS A 83 -16.18 21.61 -16.53
N LEU A 84 -14.97 21.35 -16.08
CA LEU A 84 -14.23 22.33 -15.26
C LEU A 84 -13.61 23.42 -16.14
N PRO A 85 -13.63 24.69 -15.68
CA PRO A 85 -13.14 25.82 -16.47
C PRO A 85 -11.62 25.95 -16.54
N TRP A 86 -10.88 25.15 -15.72
CA TRP A 86 -9.44 25.26 -15.63
C TRP A 86 -8.75 24.22 -16.52
N ASP A 87 -7.89 24.67 -17.42
CA ASP A 87 -7.22 23.80 -18.40
C ASP A 87 -6.33 22.71 -17.78
N GLN A 88 -5.79 22.94 -16.58
CA GLN A 88 -4.91 22.00 -15.88
C GLN A 88 -5.64 20.82 -15.22
N CYS A 89 -6.97 20.78 -15.28
CA CYS A 89 -7.74 19.68 -14.68
C CYS A 89 -7.57 18.38 -15.47
N ASN A 90 -7.30 17.29 -14.76
CA ASN A 90 -7.14 15.96 -15.37
C ASN A 90 -8.38 15.50 -16.16
N SER A 91 -9.59 15.85 -15.70
CA SER A 91 -10.84 15.59 -16.42
C SER A 91 -10.90 16.26 -17.79
N ASN A 92 -10.30 17.45 -17.95
CA ASN A 92 -10.26 18.14 -19.23
C ASN A 92 -9.33 17.42 -20.24
N HIS A 93 -8.31 16.73 -19.78
CA HIS A 93 -7.49 15.87 -20.65
C HIS A 93 -8.29 14.71 -21.25
N ILE A 94 -9.26 14.15 -20.49
CA ILE A 94 -10.19 13.14 -21.03
C ILE A 94 -11.07 13.78 -22.09
N ASN A 95 -11.71 14.92 -21.78
CA ASN A 95 -12.62 15.62 -22.67
C ASN A 95 -11.97 16.08 -23.99
N LEU A 96 -10.69 16.42 -23.93
CA LEU A 96 -9.90 16.87 -25.08
C LEU A 96 -9.19 15.72 -25.81
N GLY A 97 -9.27 14.49 -25.31
CA GLY A 97 -8.53 13.35 -25.86
C GLY A 97 -7.01 13.47 -25.73
N THR A 98 -6.54 14.23 -24.75
CA THR A 98 -5.11 14.45 -24.49
C THR A 98 -4.60 13.67 -23.25
N LEU A 99 -5.36 12.68 -22.79
CA LEU A 99 -4.93 11.77 -21.73
C LEU A 99 -4.04 10.68 -22.34
N TYR A 100 -2.77 10.67 -21.97
CA TYR A 100 -1.80 9.68 -22.42
C TYR A 100 -1.30 8.83 -21.25
N PRO A 101 -0.75 7.62 -21.50
CA PRO A 101 -0.15 6.78 -20.45
C PRO A 101 0.94 7.46 -19.63
N SER A 102 1.66 8.43 -20.24
CA SER A 102 2.69 9.25 -19.59
C SER A 102 2.13 10.48 -18.85
N THR A 103 0.81 10.70 -18.86
CA THR A 103 0.20 11.76 -18.06
C THR A 103 0.34 11.39 -16.58
N GLY A 104 0.89 12.29 -15.77
CA GLY A 104 1.19 12.02 -14.35
C GLY A 104 0.02 11.44 -13.58
N TYR A 105 -1.20 11.92 -13.79
CA TYR A 105 -2.41 11.35 -13.20
C TYR A 105 -2.57 9.85 -13.50
N VAL A 106 -2.43 9.44 -14.77
CA VAL A 106 -2.61 8.04 -15.18
C VAL A 106 -1.54 7.15 -14.54
N GLU A 107 -0.27 7.58 -14.57
CA GLU A 107 0.82 6.84 -13.96
C GLU A 107 0.63 6.72 -12.43
N ASN A 108 0.23 7.80 -11.79
CA ASN A 108 0.07 7.87 -10.36
C ASN A 108 -1.08 6.98 -9.87
N MET A 109 -2.23 6.96 -10.56
CA MET A 109 -3.36 6.08 -10.20
C MET A 109 -2.99 4.60 -10.31
N TRP A 110 -2.23 4.21 -11.34
CA TRP A 110 -1.70 2.85 -11.45
C TRP A 110 -0.86 2.48 -10.23
N LYS A 111 0.10 3.31 -9.89
CA LYS A 111 0.98 3.09 -8.73
C LYS A 111 0.20 3.08 -7.41
N SER A 112 -0.75 3.99 -7.26
CA SER A 112 -1.55 4.14 -6.06
C SER A 112 -2.39 2.88 -5.78
N TYR A 113 -3.12 2.39 -6.77
CA TYR A 113 -3.94 1.19 -6.59
C TYR A 113 -3.10 -0.06 -6.31
N TYR A 114 -1.95 -0.24 -6.97
CA TYR A 114 -1.07 -1.36 -6.65
C TYR A 114 -0.43 -1.25 -5.26
N LYS A 115 -0.14 -0.03 -4.77
CA LYS A 115 0.25 0.17 -3.37
C LYS A 115 -0.87 -0.22 -2.40
N GLY A 116 -2.12 0.15 -2.72
CA GLY A 116 -3.29 -0.26 -1.95
C GLY A 116 -3.48 -1.77 -1.92
N ILE A 117 -3.34 -2.45 -3.06
CA ILE A 117 -3.38 -3.92 -3.19
C ILE A 117 -2.29 -4.56 -2.32
N GLN A 118 -1.05 -4.10 -2.42
CA GLN A 118 0.06 -4.61 -1.61
C GLN A 118 -0.19 -4.42 -0.10
N LYS A 119 -0.70 -3.25 0.32
CA LYS A 119 -1.05 -3.00 1.73
C LYS A 119 -2.16 -3.92 2.23
N ALA A 120 -3.18 -4.18 1.41
CA ALA A 120 -4.24 -5.12 1.72
C ALA A 120 -3.69 -6.55 1.83
N ASN A 121 -2.82 -6.99 0.93
CA ASN A 121 -2.18 -8.31 0.98
C ASN A 121 -1.33 -8.48 2.24
N ILE A 122 -0.49 -7.49 2.58
CA ILE A 122 0.30 -7.50 3.82
C ILE A 122 -0.62 -7.60 5.04
N TYR A 123 -1.72 -6.84 5.07
CA TYR A 123 -2.69 -6.91 6.16
C TYR A 123 -3.29 -8.30 6.31
N MET A 124 -3.83 -8.85 5.22
CA MET A 124 -4.47 -10.17 5.21
C MET A 124 -3.51 -11.30 5.59
N ALA A 125 -2.25 -11.21 5.16
CA ALA A 125 -1.22 -12.20 5.49
C ALA A 125 -0.79 -12.16 6.97
N ASN A 126 -0.99 -11.06 7.67
CA ASN A 126 -0.44 -10.87 9.01
C ASN A 126 -1.48 -10.72 10.12
N ILE A 127 -2.72 -10.36 9.81
CA ILE A 127 -3.72 -10.03 10.84
C ILE A 127 -4.08 -11.21 11.75
N ASP A 128 -4.02 -12.43 11.25
CA ASP A 128 -4.35 -13.64 12.02
C ASP A 128 -3.44 -13.82 13.24
N ARG A 129 -2.22 -13.29 13.19
CA ARG A 129 -1.26 -13.33 14.32
C ARG A 129 -1.46 -12.22 15.37
N CYS A 130 -2.38 -11.28 15.13
CA CYS A 130 -2.66 -10.19 16.07
C CYS A 130 -3.51 -10.67 17.25
N THR A 131 -2.84 -11.25 18.25
CA THR A 131 -3.52 -11.75 19.47
C THR A 131 -4.10 -10.65 20.36
N ALA A 132 -3.77 -9.37 20.10
CA ALA A 132 -4.36 -8.21 20.76
C ALA A 132 -5.76 -7.84 20.21
N MET A 133 -6.21 -8.53 19.17
CA MET A 133 -7.56 -8.41 18.60
C MET A 133 -8.35 -9.70 18.85
N GLU A 134 -9.64 -9.54 19.11
CA GLU A 134 -10.55 -10.67 19.17
C GLU A 134 -10.67 -11.37 17.79
N GLU A 135 -11.02 -12.65 17.79
CA GLU A 135 -11.11 -13.43 16.56
C GLU A 135 -12.10 -12.80 15.56
N TYR A 136 -13.26 -12.37 16.04
CA TYR A 136 -14.25 -11.73 15.16
C TYR A 136 -13.74 -10.43 14.54
N GLU A 137 -12.92 -9.65 15.27
CA GLU A 137 -12.33 -8.41 14.76
C GLU A 137 -11.31 -8.72 13.65
N ARG A 138 -10.48 -9.74 13.85
CA ARG A 138 -9.53 -10.18 12.81
C ARG A 138 -10.25 -10.64 11.55
N LEU A 139 -11.30 -11.42 11.70
CA LEU A 139 -12.05 -11.98 10.57
C LEU A 139 -12.75 -10.91 9.75
N TRP A 140 -13.47 -9.98 10.39
CA TRP A 140 -14.14 -8.93 9.63
C TRP A 140 -13.16 -7.91 9.04
N SER A 141 -12.10 -7.52 9.75
CA SER A 141 -11.11 -6.59 9.22
C SER A 141 -10.30 -7.20 8.07
N LYS A 142 -10.07 -8.51 8.09
CA LYS A 142 -9.50 -9.25 6.97
C LYS A 142 -10.42 -9.23 5.75
N ALA A 143 -11.73 -9.42 5.95
CA ALA A 143 -12.72 -9.30 4.88
C ALA A 143 -12.79 -7.87 4.31
N GLU A 144 -12.67 -6.84 5.15
CA GLU A 144 -12.57 -5.44 4.70
C GLU A 144 -11.33 -5.20 3.84
N ALA A 145 -10.16 -5.69 4.27
CA ALA A 145 -8.95 -5.56 3.48
C ALA A 145 -9.07 -6.25 2.11
N ARG A 146 -9.72 -7.43 2.06
CA ARG A 146 -10.01 -8.15 0.82
C ARG A 146 -10.97 -7.37 -0.08
N ALA A 147 -12.01 -6.75 0.51
CA ALA A 147 -12.95 -5.91 -0.22
C ALA A 147 -12.26 -4.67 -0.81
N LEU A 148 -11.41 -3.99 -0.04
CA LEU A 148 -10.60 -2.86 -0.53
C LEU A 148 -9.73 -3.27 -1.71
N ARG A 149 -9.03 -4.40 -1.61
CA ARG A 149 -8.23 -4.94 -2.72
C ARG A 149 -9.05 -5.13 -3.98
N SER A 150 -10.24 -5.73 -3.86
CA SER A 150 -11.13 -5.96 -4.99
C SER A 150 -11.62 -4.65 -5.61
N ILE A 151 -11.89 -3.63 -4.80
CA ILE A 151 -12.24 -2.27 -5.27
C ILE A 151 -11.07 -1.63 -6.02
N TYR A 152 -9.83 -1.84 -5.59
CA TYR A 152 -8.65 -1.32 -6.30
C TYR A 152 -8.48 -1.98 -7.66
N TYR A 153 -8.69 -3.30 -7.78
CA TYR A 153 -8.70 -3.98 -9.07
C TYR A 153 -9.82 -3.47 -9.98
N TYR A 154 -11.01 -3.24 -9.43
CA TYR A 154 -12.11 -2.63 -10.19
C TYR A 154 -11.75 -1.24 -10.72
N ASN A 155 -11.10 -0.40 -9.92
CA ASN A 155 -10.65 0.91 -10.38
C ASN A 155 -9.53 0.84 -11.41
N LEU A 156 -8.60 -0.12 -11.28
CA LEU A 156 -7.61 -0.42 -12.32
C LEU A 156 -8.30 -0.80 -13.63
N PHE A 157 -9.28 -1.71 -13.57
CA PHE A 157 -10.02 -2.14 -14.74
C PHE A 157 -10.78 -0.99 -15.41
N LYS A 158 -11.45 -0.15 -14.62
CA LYS A 158 -12.18 1.03 -15.09
C LYS A 158 -11.30 2.03 -15.83
N LEU A 159 -10.06 2.23 -15.37
CA LEU A 159 -9.13 3.20 -15.94
C LEU A 159 -8.27 2.66 -17.09
N TYR A 160 -7.83 1.41 -17.00
CA TYR A 160 -6.78 0.86 -17.87
C TYR A 160 -7.22 -0.39 -18.65
N GLY A 161 -8.42 -0.91 -18.40
CA GLY A 161 -8.83 -2.23 -18.91
C GLY A 161 -8.04 -3.34 -18.20
N PRO A 162 -7.48 -4.32 -18.93
CA PRO A 162 -6.75 -5.43 -18.34
C PRO A 162 -5.61 -4.98 -17.43
N PHE A 163 -5.45 -5.69 -16.31
CA PHE A 163 -4.45 -5.41 -15.28
C PHE A 163 -3.64 -6.65 -14.92
N VAL A 164 -2.61 -6.50 -14.11
CA VAL A 164 -1.82 -7.61 -13.57
C VAL A 164 -2.50 -8.13 -12.30
N ILE A 165 -2.93 -9.40 -12.30
CA ILE A 165 -3.48 -10.05 -11.11
C ILE A 165 -2.32 -10.49 -10.21
N ILE A 166 -2.25 -9.91 -9.02
CA ILE A 166 -1.26 -10.26 -7.98
C ILE A 166 -1.80 -11.35 -7.06
N GLY A 167 -3.13 -11.43 -6.88
CA GLY A 167 -3.75 -12.35 -5.93
C GLY A 167 -3.37 -12.02 -4.48
N ASP A 168 -3.08 -13.05 -3.69
CA ASP A 168 -2.73 -12.92 -2.26
C ASP A 168 -1.22 -12.72 -2.02
N GLU A 169 -0.43 -12.59 -3.08
CA GLU A 169 1.02 -12.51 -2.97
C GLU A 169 1.48 -11.21 -2.33
N VAL A 170 2.43 -11.33 -1.42
CA VAL A 170 3.12 -10.21 -0.80
C VAL A 170 4.52 -10.13 -1.38
N PHE A 171 4.83 -9.03 -2.06
CA PHE A 171 6.17 -8.80 -2.57
C PHE A 171 7.08 -8.24 -1.48
N ASP A 172 8.30 -8.75 -1.45
CA ASP A 172 9.37 -8.15 -0.67
C ASP A 172 9.92 -6.93 -1.44
N VAL A 173 10.04 -5.79 -0.74
CA VAL A 173 10.57 -4.55 -1.31
C VAL A 173 12.05 -4.68 -1.71
N GLU A 174 12.77 -5.58 -1.05
CA GLU A 174 14.19 -5.91 -1.32
C GLU A 174 14.31 -7.12 -2.26
N GLY A 175 13.18 -7.67 -2.71
CA GLY A 175 13.13 -8.87 -3.55
C GLY A 175 13.52 -8.61 -5.02
N ASP A 176 13.55 -9.71 -5.77
CA ASP A 176 13.87 -9.68 -7.19
C ASP A 176 12.82 -8.89 -7.98
N VAL A 177 13.26 -7.79 -8.60
CA VAL A 177 12.41 -6.93 -9.45
C VAL A 177 11.88 -7.69 -10.67
N GLU A 178 12.64 -8.64 -11.23
CA GLU A 178 12.18 -9.44 -12.36
C GLU A 178 10.98 -10.33 -11.99
N ALA A 179 10.93 -10.84 -10.77
CA ALA A 179 9.80 -11.62 -10.28
C ALA A 179 8.50 -10.79 -10.16
N MET A 180 8.62 -9.47 -10.08
CA MET A 180 7.49 -8.54 -10.05
C MET A 180 7.04 -8.13 -11.45
N MET A 181 7.89 -8.33 -12.50
CA MET A 181 7.54 -8.02 -13.88
C MET A 181 6.61 -9.09 -14.44
N ARG A 182 5.33 -8.77 -14.54
CA ARG A 182 4.28 -9.66 -15.05
C ARG A 182 3.52 -8.99 -16.19
N GLU A 183 3.10 -9.78 -17.13
CA GLU A 183 2.19 -9.31 -18.16
C GLU A 183 0.78 -9.09 -17.59
N ARG A 184 0.01 -8.23 -18.23
CA ARG A 184 -1.41 -8.04 -17.88
C ARG A 184 -2.18 -9.30 -18.26
N SER A 185 -3.12 -9.66 -17.40
CA SER A 185 -4.07 -10.74 -17.68
C SER A 185 -5.05 -10.33 -18.79
N SER A 186 -5.75 -11.27 -19.38
CA SER A 186 -6.82 -10.97 -20.34
C SER A 186 -8.02 -10.26 -19.68
N VAL A 187 -8.89 -9.69 -20.49
CA VAL A 187 -10.14 -9.06 -19.99
C VAL A 187 -10.96 -10.08 -19.22
N ASP A 188 -11.14 -11.29 -19.79
CA ASP A 188 -11.96 -12.34 -19.19
C ASP A 188 -11.39 -12.78 -17.85
N GLU A 189 -10.08 -13.03 -17.76
CA GLU A 189 -9.42 -13.38 -16.50
C GLU A 189 -9.55 -12.27 -15.43
N CYS A 190 -9.44 -11.00 -15.82
CA CYS A 190 -9.63 -9.89 -14.91
C CYS A 190 -11.05 -9.81 -14.38
N VAL A 191 -12.06 -10.01 -15.25
CA VAL A 191 -13.47 -10.00 -14.86
C VAL A 191 -13.79 -11.19 -13.97
N ASP A 192 -13.39 -12.39 -14.36
CA ASP A 192 -13.60 -13.61 -13.58
C ASP A 192 -12.96 -13.51 -12.19
N TYR A 193 -11.74 -12.96 -12.12
CA TYR A 193 -11.06 -12.72 -10.85
C TYR A 193 -11.85 -11.74 -9.95
N MET A 194 -12.26 -10.59 -10.47
CA MET A 194 -13.00 -9.59 -9.69
C MET A 194 -14.36 -10.14 -9.21
N VAL A 195 -15.11 -10.78 -10.10
CA VAL A 195 -16.41 -11.38 -9.75
C VAL A 195 -16.22 -12.46 -8.70
N GLY A 196 -15.24 -13.35 -8.89
CA GLY A 196 -14.93 -14.41 -7.92
C GLY A 196 -14.55 -13.87 -6.54
N GLU A 197 -13.79 -12.78 -6.47
CA GLU A 197 -13.43 -12.13 -5.21
C GLU A 197 -14.66 -11.51 -4.52
N PHE A 198 -15.50 -10.78 -5.23
CA PHE A 198 -16.72 -10.20 -4.66
C PHE A 198 -17.72 -11.28 -4.20
N ASP A 199 -17.91 -12.33 -4.98
CA ASP A 199 -18.79 -13.44 -4.62
C ASP A 199 -18.28 -14.17 -3.37
N ALA A 200 -16.97 -14.39 -3.27
CA ALA A 200 -16.35 -15.00 -2.11
C ALA A 200 -16.54 -14.13 -0.84
N ILE A 201 -16.30 -12.82 -0.94
CA ILE A 201 -16.49 -11.88 0.17
C ILE A 201 -17.95 -11.89 0.66
N LEU A 202 -18.91 -11.87 -0.26
CA LEU A 202 -20.34 -11.90 0.06
C LEU A 202 -20.76 -13.24 0.68
N SER A 203 -20.27 -14.36 0.14
CA SER A 203 -20.59 -15.70 0.64
C SER A 203 -20.02 -15.98 2.03
N GLU A 204 -18.85 -15.42 2.35
CA GLU A 204 -18.25 -15.52 3.68
C GLU A 204 -19.06 -14.79 4.75
N GLY A 205 -19.85 -13.77 4.37
CA GLY A 205 -20.73 -13.01 5.26
C GLY A 205 -19.99 -12.33 6.43
N ARG A 206 -18.70 -11.99 6.23
CA ARG A 206 -17.83 -11.41 7.26
C ARG A 206 -17.87 -9.89 7.30
N LEU A 207 -18.29 -9.24 6.21
CA LEU A 207 -18.46 -7.79 6.22
C LEU A 207 -19.60 -7.39 7.14
N LYS A 208 -19.39 -6.33 7.94
CA LYS A 208 -20.46 -5.77 8.74
C LYS A 208 -21.52 -5.17 7.83
N SER A 209 -22.77 -5.60 8.00
CA SER A 209 -23.91 -5.05 7.26
C SER A 209 -24.39 -3.72 7.83
N HIS A 210 -23.96 -3.39 9.07
CA HIS A 210 -24.36 -2.19 9.77
C HIS A 210 -23.28 -1.76 10.77
N PHE A 211 -22.92 -0.49 10.76
CA PHE A 211 -22.14 0.10 11.84
C PHE A 211 -23.14 0.67 12.84
N GLY A 212 -23.13 0.15 14.08
CA GLY A 212 -23.94 0.70 15.16
C GLY A 212 -23.52 2.14 15.49
N GLU A 213 -24.30 2.81 16.34
CA GLU A 213 -24.01 4.20 16.79
C GLU A 213 -22.65 4.35 17.51
N ASP A 214 -22.01 3.22 17.88
CA ASP A 214 -20.72 3.16 18.58
C ASP A 214 -19.54 2.83 17.62
N GLY A 215 -19.69 2.92 16.30
CA GLY A 215 -18.73 2.56 15.28
C GLY A 215 -17.85 3.68 14.79
#